data_8dab715ef6adc0da9452031cf46f5a9c
#
_entry.id   8dab715ef6adc0da9452031cf46f5a9c
#
_cell.length_a   1.000
_cell.length_b   1.000
_cell.length_c   1.000
_cell.angle_alpha   90.00
_cell.angle_beta   90.00
_cell.angle_gamma   90.00
#
_symmetry.space_group_name_H-M   'P 1'
#
loop_
_entity.id
_entity.type
_entity.pdbx_description
1 polymer ?
#
loop_
_entity_poly.entity_id
_entity_poly.type
_entity_poly.pdbx_seq_one_letter_code
_entity_poly.pdbx_strand_id
1 'polypeptide(L)'
;MENVAAANMLFLPEKRPPVEDAREFKLVSEFSPAGDQPRAIEELTKSLQTGERDQVLLGVTGSGKTFTMAHVIQNLQRPTLVLAPNKTLAAQLYGEMKDFFPENAVEYFVSYYDYYQPEAYVPRSDTYIEKDASVNEQIDRMRHAATRSLMERGDVVIVASVSCIYGIGAVETYSEMVTRLRTGASIDQRVLMKRLVDLQYQRNDASFYRGAFRVRGD
;
A
#
# COMPACT_ATOMS: atom_id res chain seq x y z
N MET A 1 24.32 30.82 -2.67
CA MET A 1 23.10 30.30 -2.03
C MET A 1 21.96 30.06 -3.04
N GLU A 2 22.27 29.68 -4.28
CA GLU A 2 21.28 29.53 -5.38
C GLU A 2 21.07 28.10 -5.88
N ASN A 3 21.66 27.07 -5.24
CA ASN A 3 21.60 25.70 -5.80
C ASN A 3 20.78 24.69 -4.99
N VAL A 4 20.12 25.11 -3.91
CA VAL A 4 19.30 24.18 -3.09
C VAL A 4 17.82 24.21 -3.52
N ALA A 5 17.37 25.30 -4.16
CA ALA A 5 15.98 25.41 -4.64
C ALA A 5 15.69 24.63 -5.93
N ALA A 6 16.70 24.38 -6.77
CA ALA A 6 16.54 23.65 -8.02
C ALA A 6 16.46 22.12 -7.85
N ALA A 7 17.05 21.58 -6.77
CA ALA A 7 17.02 20.14 -6.51
C ALA A 7 15.64 19.63 -6.00
N ASN A 8 14.82 20.52 -5.46
CA ASN A 8 13.48 20.16 -4.95
C ASN A 8 12.37 20.19 -6.04
N MET A 9 12.67 20.61 -7.25
CA MET A 9 11.70 20.64 -8.35
C MET A 9 11.64 19.34 -9.17
N LEU A 10 12.56 18.41 -8.94
CA LEU A 10 12.72 17.20 -9.79
C LEU A 10 11.88 15.99 -9.38
N PHE A 11 11.07 16.08 -8.31
CA PHE A 11 10.23 14.96 -7.85
C PHE A 11 8.81 15.38 -7.44
N LEU A 12 8.15 16.23 -8.24
CA LEU A 12 6.69 16.24 -8.21
C LEU A 12 6.25 15.10 -9.12
N PRO A 13 5.70 13.99 -8.59
CA PRO A 13 5.13 12.96 -9.44
C PRO A 13 4.05 13.61 -10.31
N GLU A 14 4.08 13.32 -11.61
CA GLU A 14 2.98 13.70 -12.51
C GLU A 14 1.65 13.33 -11.83
N LYS A 15 0.67 14.24 -11.89
CA LYS A 15 -0.64 13.97 -11.33
C LYS A 15 -1.14 12.66 -11.93
N ARG A 16 -1.34 11.69 -11.06
CA ARG A 16 -1.93 10.41 -11.42
C ARG A 16 -3.20 10.64 -12.22
N PRO A 17 -3.37 10.01 -13.39
CA PRO A 17 -4.63 10.13 -14.13
C PRO A 17 -5.80 9.68 -13.25
N PRO A 18 -6.98 10.30 -13.38
CA PRO A 18 -8.18 9.92 -12.64
C PRO A 18 -8.46 8.44 -12.86
N VAL A 19 -8.75 7.72 -11.77
CA VAL A 19 -9.17 6.32 -11.84
C VAL A 19 -10.61 6.30 -12.33
N GLU A 20 -10.90 5.58 -13.41
CA GLU A 20 -12.24 5.53 -14.04
C GLU A 20 -13.33 4.96 -13.11
N ASP A 21 -12.97 4.14 -12.10
CA ASP A 21 -13.87 3.54 -11.09
C ASP A 21 -13.53 4.06 -9.68
N ALA A 22 -13.49 5.37 -9.47
CA ALA A 22 -13.26 5.93 -8.15
C ALA A 22 -14.48 5.64 -7.26
N ARG A 23 -14.36 4.61 -6.41
CA ARG A 23 -15.31 4.39 -5.32
C ARG A 23 -15.07 5.44 -4.25
N GLU A 24 -16.15 5.86 -3.60
CA GLU A 24 -16.04 6.77 -2.46
C GLU A 24 -15.66 5.99 -1.19
N PHE A 25 -14.91 6.62 -0.31
CA PHE A 25 -14.72 6.11 1.04
C PHE A 25 -16.03 6.17 1.81
N LYS A 26 -16.42 5.02 2.35
CA LYS A 26 -17.63 4.89 3.14
C LYS A 26 -17.28 4.32 4.51
N LEU A 27 -17.29 5.19 5.51
CA LEU A 27 -17.10 4.82 6.90
C LEU A 27 -18.28 4.03 7.42
N VAL A 28 -18.01 2.91 8.05
CA VAL A 28 -18.98 2.08 8.78
C VAL A 28 -18.57 2.05 10.24
N SER A 29 -19.46 2.48 11.14
CA SER A 29 -19.23 2.43 12.58
C SER A 29 -20.57 2.42 13.33
N GLU A 30 -20.62 1.71 14.45
CA GLU A 30 -21.71 1.77 15.41
C GLU A 30 -21.65 3.03 16.30
N PHE A 31 -20.51 3.72 16.30
CA PHE A 31 -20.28 4.91 17.10
C PHE A 31 -20.42 6.17 16.27
N SER A 32 -20.83 7.25 16.96
CA SER A 32 -20.83 8.60 16.41
C SER A 32 -19.75 9.44 17.11
N PRO A 33 -19.15 10.41 16.41
CA PRO A 33 -18.19 11.32 17.04
C PRO A 33 -18.76 12.03 18.26
N ALA A 34 -18.01 12.03 19.36
CA ALA A 34 -18.42 12.59 20.64
C ALA A 34 -17.32 13.45 21.27
N GLY A 35 -17.70 14.28 22.26
CA GLY A 35 -16.77 15.18 22.95
C GLY A 35 -16.14 16.18 21.98
N ASP A 36 -14.79 16.24 21.94
CA ASP A 36 -14.03 17.15 21.07
C ASP A 36 -13.81 16.58 19.64
N GLN A 37 -14.20 15.32 19.37
CA GLN A 37 -13.98 14.70 18.07
C GLN A 37 -14.66 15.43 16.90
N PRO A 38 -15.95 15.86 16.99
CA PRO A 38 -16.59 16.58 15.89
C PRO A 38 -15.82 17.85 15.49
N ARG A 39 -15.37 18.61 16.47
CA ARG A 39 -14.57 19.82 16.26
C ARG A 39 -13.21 19.49 15.60
N ALA A 40 -12.50 18.47 16.10
CA ALA A 40 -11.21 18.04 15.55
C ALA A 40 -11.36 17.56 14.11
N ILE A 41 -12.42 16.81 13.78
CA ILE A 41 -12.73 16.36 12.42
C ILE A 41 -12.94 17.56 11.48
N GLU A 42 -13.73 18.53 11.92
CA GLU A 42 -14.02 19.73 11.12
C GLU A 42 -12.76 20.56 10.88
N GLU A 43 -12.00 20.88 11.93
CA GLU A 43 -10.76 21.67 11.85
C GLU A 43 -9.73 20.99 10.93
N LEU A 44 -9.44 19.70 11.13
CA LEU A 44 -8.48 18.94 10.30
C LEU A 44 -8.93 18.88 8.85
N THR A 45 -10.20 18.58 8.60
CA THR A 45 -10.75 18.50 7.24
C THR A 45 -10.62 19.83 6.52
N LYS A 46 -11.03 20.93 7.16
CA LYS A 46 -10.99 22.28 6.60
C LYS A 46 -9.55 22.71 6.30
N SER A 47 -8.64 22.52 7.25
CA SER A 47 -7.24 22.88 7.07
C SER A 47 -6.59 22.13 5.90
N LEU A 48 -6.86 20.82 5.75
CA LEU A 48 -6.36 20.02 4.60
C LEU A 48 -7.00 20.46 3.27
N GLN A 49 -8.24 20.92 3.27
CA GLN A 49 -8.90 21.46 2.07
C GLN A 49 -8.34 22.83 1.67
N THR A 50 -7.91 23.64 2.62
CA THR A 50 -7.29 24.96 2.38
C THR A 50 -5.79 24.85 2.04
N GLY A 51 -5.22 23.65 2.08
CA GLY A 51 -3.84 23.40 1.67
C GLY A 51 -2.81 23.50 2.79
N GLU A 52 -3.24 23.52 4.06
CA GLU A 52 -2.31 23.37 5.18
C GLU A 52 -1.67 22.00 5.12
N ARG A 53 -0.32 21.99 5.18
CA ARG A 53 0.47 20.82 4.93
C ARG A 53 0.69 19.96 6.18
N ASP A 54 0.95 20.61 7.30
CA ASP A 54 1.36 19.94 8.53
C ASP A 54 0.35 20.21 9.64
N GLN A 55 -0.19 19.15 10.24
CA GLN A 55 -1.17 19.21 11.30
C GLN A 55 -0.86 18.20 12.40
N VAL A 56 -1.26 18.49 13.62
CA VAL A 56 -1.07 17.62 14.78
C VAL A 56 -2.40 17.37 15.47
N LEU A 57 -2.80 16.09 15.57
CA LEU A 57 -3.92 15.66 16.40
C LEU A 57 -3.38 15.16 17.75
N LEU A 58 -3.57 15.97 18.80
CA LEU A 58 -3.17 15.62 20.15
C LEU A 58 -4.34 14.99 20.91
N GLY A 59 -4.10 13.85 21.52
CA GLY A 59 -5.11 13.16 22.33
C GLY A 59 -4.49 12.02 23.15
N VAL A 60 -5.05 11.73 24.31
CA VAL A 60 -4.65 10.61 25.16
C VAL A 60 -4.94 9.27 24.47
N THR A 61 -4.32 8.20 24.97
CA THR A 61 -4.65 6.84 24.51
C THR A 61 -6.11 6.54 24.78
N GLY A 62 -6.81 5.94 23.82
CA GLY A 62 -8.24 5.63 23.91
C GLY A 62 -9.18 6.80 23.59
N SER A 63 -8.69 7.99 23.24
CA SER A 63 -9.54 9.14 22.86
C SER A 63 -10.19 9.02 21.47
N GLY A 64 -9.98 7.90 20.76
CA GLY A 64 -10.55 7.67 19.43
C GLY A 64 -9.84 8.43 18.31
N LYS A 65 -8.52 8.67 18.41
CA LYS A 65 -7.75 9.33 17.35
C LYS A 65 -7.88 8.62 15.99
N THR A 66 -7.82 7.30 15.97
CA THR A 66 -7.98 6.51 14.73
C THR A 66 -9.35 6.72 14.12
N PHE A 67 -10.39 6.74 14.96
CA PHE A 67 -11.77 7.03 14.54
C PHE A 67 -11.93 8.46 13.99
N THR A 68 -11.33 9.45 14.67
CA THR A 68 -11.26 10.83 14.17
C THR A 68 -10.63 10.90 12.79
N MET A 69 -9.47 10.23 12.60
CA MET A 69 -8.77 10.19 11.31
C MET A 69 -9.57 9.46 10.23
N ALA A 70 -10.31 8.40 10.57
CA ALA A 70 -11.20 7.73 9.63
C ALA A 70 -12.28 8.66 9.08
N HIS A 71 -12.87 9.51 9.93
CA HIS A 71 -13.80 10.55 9.48
C HIS A 71 -13.15 11.59 8.57
N VAL A 72 -11.91 12.02 8.89
CA VAL A 72 -11.16 12.95 8.03
C VAL A 72 -10.88 12.32 6.66
N ILE A 73 -10.48 11.05 6.61
CA ILE A 73 -10.27 10.31 5.35
C ILE A 73 -11.56 10.28 4.52
N GLN A 74 -12.69 9.93 5.15
CA GLN A 74 -13.98 9.92 4.47
C GLN A 74 -14.35 11.33 3.93
N ASN A 75 -14.14 12.39 4.70
CA ASN A 75 -14.49 13.74 4.27
C ASN A 75 -13.62 14.26 3.13
N LEU A 76 -12.36 13.83 3.06
CA LEU A 76 -11.41 14.27 2.04
C LEU A 76 -11.45 13.46 0.76
N GLN A 77 -11.90 12.21 0.80
CA GLN A 77 -12.00 11.34 -0.36
C GLN A 77 -10.65 11.21 -1.12
N ARG A 78 -9.54 11.06 -0.40
CA ARG A 78 -8.19 10.98 -0.98
C ARG A 78 -7.48 9.71 -0.58
N PRO A 79 -6.69 9.08 -1.48
CA PRO A 79 -5.79 8.00 -1.09
C PRO A 79 -4.92 8.41 0.10
N THR A 80 -4.83 7.54 1.08
CA THR A 80 -4.21 7.86 2.37
C THR A 80 -3.12 6.85 2.72
N LEU A 81 -1.98 7.35 3.20
CA LEU A 81 -0.90 6.54 3.76
C LEU A 81 -0.83 6.75 5.27
N VAL A 82 -1.01 5.67 6.02
CA VAL A 82 -0.86 5.64 7.49
C VAL A 82 0.48 5.00 7.83
N LEU A 83 1.40 5.76 8.41
CA LEU A 83 2.72 5.28 8.80
C LEU A 83 2.75 4.94 10.29
N ALA A 84 3.12 3.71 10.59
CA ALA A 84 3.33 3.23 11.95
C ALA A 84 4.83 2.96 12.22
N PRO A 85 5.33 3.17 13.45
CA PRO A 85 6.73 2.98 13.79
C PRO A 85 7.19 1.53 13.75
N ASN A 86 6.29 0.56 13.85
CA ASN A 86 6.62 -0.86 13.83
C ASN A 86 5.48 -1.72 13.25
N LYS A 87 5.78 -3.01 12.98
CA LYS A 87 4.83 -3.96 12.39
C LYS A 87 3.60 -4.20 13.27
N THR A 88 3.76 -4.26 14.59
CA THR A 88 2.68 -4.56 15.54
C THR A 88 1.63 -3.46 15.53
N LEU A 89 2.07 -2.19 15.62
CA LEU A 89 1.16 -1.06 15.55
C LEU A 89 0.55 -0.91 14.16
N ALA A 90 1.32 -1.18 13.10
CA ALA A 90 0.78 -1.21 11.74
C ALA A 90 -0.32 -2.27 11.59
N ALA A 91 -0.16 -3.46 12.18
CA ALA A 91 -1.19 -4.50 12.14
C ALA A 91 -2.46 -4.10 12.89
N GLN A 92 -2.33 -3.46 14.06
CA GLN A 92 -3.47 -2.93 14.81
C GLN A 92 -4.22 -1.87 13.99
N LEU A 93 -3.52 -0.85 13.47
CA LEU A 93 -4.13 0.21 12.68
C LEU A 93 -4.76 -0.32 11.38
N TYR A 94 -4.14 -1.34 10.77
CA TYR A 94 -4.72 -2.02 9.61
C TYR A 94 -6.06 -2.67 9.94
N GLY A 95 -6.15 -3.38 11.08
CA GLY A 95 -7.40 -3.97 11.56
C GLY A 95 -8.46 -2.90 11.79
N GLU A 96 -8.14 -1.85 12.58
CA GLU A 96 -9.07 -0.75 12.85
C GLU A 96 -9.56 -0.07 11.57
N MET A 97 -8.66 0.24 10.62
CA MET A 97 -9.05 0.86 9.34
C MET A 97 -9.89 -0.07 8.47
N LYS A 98 -9.63 -1.38 8.51
CA LYS A 98 -10.43 -2.36 7.76
C LYS A 98 -11.84 -2.49 8.30
N ASP A 99 -12.01 -2.37 9.61
CA ASP A 99 -13.33 -2.35 10.26
C ASP A 99 -14.10 -1.08 9.90
N PHE A 100 -13.42 0.08 9.84
CA PHE A 100 -14.02 1.33 9.44
C PHE A 100 -14.37 1.43 7.95
N PHE A 101 -13.59 0.78 7.08
CA PHE A 101 -13.75 0.84 5.63
C PHE A 101 -13.84 -0.56 4.99
N PRO A 102 -14.89 -1.34 5.32
CA PRO A 102 -15.00 -2.73 4.87
C PRO A 102 -15.17 -2.88 3.35
N GLU A 103 -15.73 -1.86 2.68
CA GLU A 103 -15.97 -1.87 1.23
C GLU A 103 -14.83 -1.23 0.42
N ASN A 104 -13.89 -0.54 1.08
CA ASN A 104 -12.78 0.15 0.45
C ASN A 104 -11.48 -0.67 0.48
N ALA A 105 -10.49 -0.24 -0.28
CA ALA A 105 -9.20 -0.91 -0.30
C ALA A 105 -8.34 -0.48 0.90
N VAL A 106 -8.37 -1.26 1.96
CA VAL A 106 -7.43 -1.10 3.07
C VAL A 106 -6.34 -2.15 2.93
N GLU A 107 -5.10 -1.70 2.81
CA GLU A 107 -3.95 -2.51 2.45
C GLU A 107 -2.83 -2.41 3.49
N TYR A 108 -2.06 -3.50 3.62
CA TYR A 108 -0.99 -3.62 4.60
C TYR A 108 0.38 -3.68 3.91
N PHE A 109 1.30 -2.79 4.28
CA PHE A 109 2.59 -2.68 3.64
C PHE A 109 3.73 -2.57 4.67
N VAL A 110 4.30 -3.71 5.05
CA VAL A 110 5.40 -3.79 6.02
C VAL A 110 6.55 -4.62 5.45
N SER A 111 7.66 -4.72 6.17
CA SER A 111 8.77 -5.59 5.78
C SER A 111 8.32 -7.06 5.68
N TYR A 112 8.64 -7.72 4.58
CA TYR A 112 8.35 -9.14 4.36
C TYR A 112 9.31 -10.09 5.09
N TYR A 113 10.36 -9.57 5.73
CA TYR A 113 11.23 -10.37 6.58
C TYR A 113 10.58 -10.60 7.94
N ASP A 114 10.40 -11.84 8.33
CA ASP A 114 10.02 -12.21 9.70
C ASP A 114 11.24 -12.20 10.62
N TYR A 115 12.37 -12.62 10.09
CA TYR A 115 13.67 -12.61 10.74
C TYR A 115 14.73 -12.11 9.77
N TYR A 116 15.64 -11.28 10.25
CA TYR A 116 16.79 -10.84 9.51
C TYR A 116 18.00 -10.70 10.44
N GLN A 117 19.00 -11.52 10.20
CA GLN A 117 20.28 -11.45 10.87
C GLN A 117 21.33 -11.05 9.83
N PRO A 118 21.94 -9.86 9.95
CA PRO A 118 23.05 -9.50 9.09
C PRO A 118 24.27 -10.37 9.39
N GLU A 119 25.10 -10.56 8.41
CA GLU A 119 26.42 -11.13 8.63
C GLU A 119 27.25 -10.28 9.58
N ALA A 120 27.95 -10.91 10.49
CA ALA A 120 28.82 -10.23 11.44
C ALA A 120 30.05 -11.08 11.79
N TYR A 121 31.17 -10.43 12.02
CA TYR A 121 32.35 -11.09 12.53
C TYR A 121 32.65 -10.62 13.94
N VAL A 122 32.80 -11.56 14.86
CA VAL A 122 33.11 -11.31 16.27
C VAL A 122 34.60 -11.61 16.51
N PRO A 123 35.49 -10.60 16.50
CA PRO A 123 36.95 -10.82 16.60
C PRO A 123 37.38 -11.51 17.89
N ARG A 124 36.65 -11.32 18.99
CA ARG A 124 36.98 -11.91 20.29
C ARG A 124 36.91 -13.43 20.32
N SER A 125 36.00 -14.01 19.56
CA SER A 125 35.75 -15.46 19.52
C SER A 125 36.12 -16.08 18.18
N ASP A 126 36.68 -15.28 17.25
CA ASP A 126 36.95 -15.69 15.86
C ASP A 126 35.75 -16.36 15.20
N THR A 127 34.57 -15.80 15.46
CA THR A 127 33.32 -16.38 15.01
C THR A 127 32.72 -15.50 13.90
N TYR A 128 32.45 -16.14 12.76
CA TYR A 128 31.68 -15.56 11.67
C TYR A 128 30.21 -15.97 11.83
N ILE A 129 29.33 -14.99 11.92
CA ILE A 129 27.87 -15.17 11.93
C ILE A 129 27.39 -14.98 10.52
N GLU A 130 26.84 -16.03 9.91
CA GLU A 130 26.31 -15.98 8.57
C GLU A 130 25.01 -15.16 8.52
N LYS A 131 24.77 -14.56 7.36
CA LYS A 131 23.51 -13.90 7.08
C LYS A 131 22.38 -14.93 7.09
N ASP A 132 21.34 -14.66 7.86
CA ASP A 132 20.12 -15.45 7.89
C ASP A 132 18.87 -14.56 7.70
N ALA A 133 17.92 -15.00 6.89
CA ALA A 133 16.72 -14.25 6.63
C ALA A 133 15.55 -15.18 6.29
N SER A 134 14.44 -14.97 6.96
CA SER A 134 13.18 -15.66 6.69
C SER A 134 12.18 -14.72 6.03
N VAL A 135 11.69 -15.09 4.86
CA VAL A 135 10.73 -14.32 4.07
C VAL A 135 9.32 -14.84 4.32
N ASN A 136 8.40 -13.93 4.65
CA ASN A 136 7.00 -14.23 4.77
C ASN A 136 6.28 -13.98 3.44
N GLU A 137 5.95 -15.05 2.72
CA GLU A 137 5.28 -14.96 1.42
C GLU A 137 3.89 -14.30 1.51
N GLN A 138 3.19 -14.41 2.63
CA GLN A 138 1.88 -13.78 2.79
C GLN A 138 2.02 -12.26 2.84
N ILE A 139 2.99 -11.76 3.60
CA ILE A 139 3.28 -10.30 3.66
C ILE A 139 3.74 -9.81 2.29
N ASP A 140 4.55 -10.58 1.58
CA ASP A 140 4.97 -10.22 0.22
C ASP A 140 3.77 -10.08 -0.74
N ARG A 141 2.82 -11.00 -0.68
CA ARG A 141 1.56 -10.89 -1.44
C ARG A 141 0.75 -9.65 -1.06
N MET A 142 0.68 -9.31 0.23
CA MET A 142 -0.02 -8.10 0.71
C MET A 142 0.66 -6.82 0.20
N ARG A 143 1.99 -6.78 0.11
CA ARG A 143 2.73 -5.65 -0.47
C ARG A 143 2.40 -5.46 -1.96
N HIS A 144 2.35 -6.56 -2.71
CA HIS A 144 1.93 -6.52 -4.11
C HIS A 144 0.47 -6.09 -4.26
N ALA A 145 -0.44 -6.55 -3.38
CA ALA A 145 -1.83 -6.12 -3.37
C ALA A 145 -1.95 -4.62 -3.10
N ALA A 146 -1.20 -4.08 -2.13
CA ALA A 146 -1.18 -2.67 -1.82
C ALA A 146 -0.71 -1.81 -3.01
N THR A 147 0.36 -2.22 -3.68
CA THR A 147 0.86 -1.54 -4.88
C THR A 147 -0.18 -1.57 -6.00
N ARG A 148 -0.81 -2.71 -6.23
CA ARG A 148 -1.87 -2.85 -7.23
C ARG A 148 -3.06 -1.95 -6.91
N SER A 149 -3.59 -2.02 -5.68
CA SER A 149 -4.72 -1.20 -5.25
C SER A 149 -4.43 0.29 -5.42
N LEU A 150 -3.22 0.74 -5.07
CA LEU A 150 -2.80 2.12 -5.27
C LEU A 150 -2.78 2.53 -6.74
N MET A 151 -2.50 1.63 -7.67
CA MET A 151 -2.47 1.91 -9.11
C MET A 151 -3.85 1.86 -9.77
N GLU A 152 -4.78 1.06 -9.23
CA GLU A 152 -6.07 0.80 -9.86
C GLU A 152 -7.24 1.55 -9.20
N ARG A 153 -7.11 1.98 -7.93
CA ARG A 153 -8.20 2.55 -7.13
C ARG A 153 -7.86 3.92 -6.57
N GLY A 154 -8.88 4.75 -6.37
CA GLY A 154 -8.78 6.05 -5.70
C GLY A 154 -9.11 5.98 -4.20
N ASP A 155 -9.85 4.97 -3.77
CA ASP A 155 -10.34 4.73 -2.42
C ASP A 155 -9.42 3.79 -1.63
N VAL A 156 -8.13 4.15 -1.50
CA VAL A 156 -7.09 3.29 -0.92
C VAL A 156 -6.55 3.88 0.37
N VAL A 157 -6.55 3.09 1.45
CA VAL A 157 -5.79 3.35 2.68
C VAL A 157 -4.67 2.33 2.78
N ILE A 158 -3.42 2.77 2.77
CA ILE A 158 -2.26 1.91 2.99
C ILE A 158 -1.77 2.12 4.41
N VAL A 159 -1.76 1.07 5.20
CA VAL A 159 -1.13 1.07 6.53
C VAL A 159 0.25 0.43 6.41
N ALA A 160 1.29 1.22 6.67
CA ALA A 160 2.67 0.83 6.44
C ALA A 160 3.57 1.04 7.65
N SER A 161 4.66 0.31 7.69
CA SER A 161 5.82 0.63 8.54
C SER A 161 6.88 1.40 7.74
N VAL A 162 7.94 1.83 8.40
CA VAL A 162 9.07 2.55 7.76
C VAL A 162 9.67 1.82 6.55
N SER A 163 9.44 0.51 6.42
CA SER A 163 9.90 -0.28 5.27
C SER A 163 9.23 0.10 3.95
N CYS A 164 8.18 0.92 3.96
CA CYS A 164 7.54 1.43 2.74
C CYS A 164 8.45 2.37 1.92
N ILE A 165 9.52 2.91 2.52
CA ILE A 165 10.53 3.67 1.78
C ILE A 165 11.30 2.81 0.77
N TYR A 166 11.34 1.50 1.01
CA TYR A 166 11.88 0.52 0.07
C TYR A 166 10.73 -0.02 -0.80
N GLY A 167 10.50 0.59 -1.96
CA GLY A 167 9.47 0.18 -2.90
C GLY A 167 9.70 -1.20 -3.51
N ILE A 168 8.73 -1.68 -4.29
CA ILE A 168 8.82 -2.95 -5.04
C ILE A 168 9.55 -2.74 -6.38
N GLY A 169 9.88 -1.51 -6.73
CA GLY A 169 10.51 -1.12 -7.99
C GLY A 169 9.97 0.21 -8.50
N ALA A 170 10.38 0.60 -9.70
CA ALA A 170 9.86 1.79 -10.36
C ALA A 170 8.38 1.59 -10.74
N VAL A 171 7.56 2.62 -10.56
CA VAL A 171 6.11 2.57 -10.83
C VAL A 171 5.85 2.26 -12.31
N GLU A 172 6.67 2.82 -13.20
CA GLU A 172 6.59 2.62 -14.65
C GLU A 172 6.79 1.15 -15.00
N THR A 173 7.87 0.55 -14.49
CA THR A 173 8.18 -0.88 -14.72
C THR A 173 7.07 -1.77 -14.16
N TYR A 174 6.54 -1.46 -12.98
CA TYR A 174 5.44 -2.24 -12.39
C TYR A 174 4.18 -2.15 -13.24
N SER A 175 3.84 -0.97 -13.77
CA SER A 175 2.66 -0.77 -14.62
C SER A 175 2.77 -1.52 -15.95
N GLU A 176 3.97 -1.62 -16.52
CA GLU A 176 4.23 -2.40 -17.72
C GLU A 176 4.14 -3.92 -17.49
N MET A 177 4.33 -4.37 -16.25
CA MET A 177 4.21 -5.78 -15.85
C MET A 177 2.75 -6.21 -15.55
N VAL A 178 1.76 -5.39 -15.84
CA VAL A 178 0.34 -5.68 -15.65
C VAL A 178 -0.34 -6.00 -16.97
N THR A 179 -1.17 -7.04 -16.99
CA THR A 179 -2.06 -7.35 -18.13
C THR A 179 -3.50 -7.22 -17.68
N ARG A 180 -4.24 -6.31 -18.32
CA ARG A 180 -5.65 -6.07 -18.01
C ARG A 180 -6.53 -6.93 -18.91
N LEU A 181 -7.40 -7.72 -18.28
CA LEU A 181 -8.40 -8.53 -18.95
C LEU A 181 -9.80 -8.09 -18.49
N ARG A 182 -10.74 -7.95 -19.41
CA ARG A 182 -12.14 -7.59 -19.12
C ARG A 182 -13.05 -8.73 -19.55
N THR A 183 -14.01 -9.08 -18.71
CA THR A 183 -15.04 -10.06 -19.05
C THR A 183 -15.80 -9.62 -20.29
N GLY A 184 -15.98 -10.53 -21.27
CA GLY A 184 -16.64 -10.23 -22.53
C GLY A 184 -15.77 -9.57 -23.60
N ALA A 185 -14.52 -9.19 -23.28
CA ALA A 185 -13.58 -8.70 -24.28
C ALA A 185 -12.98 -9.86 -25.08
N SER A 186 -12.84 -9.69 -26.38
CA SER A 186 -12.11 -10.62 -27.24
C SER A 186 -10.62 -10.33 -27.18
N ILE A 187 -9.82 -11.37 -26.95
CA ILE A 187 -8.36 -11.27 -26.95
C ILE A 187 -7.79 -12.42 -27.78
N ASP A 188 -6.76 -12.14 -28.58
CA ASP A 188 -6.02 -13.18 -29.30
C ASP A 188 -5.20 -14.03 -28.31
N GLN A 189 -5.40 -15.35 -28.33
CA GLN A 189 -4.72 -16.27 -27.44
C GLN A 189 -3.19 -16.22 -27.58
N ARG A 190 -2.67 -16.06 -28.81
CA ARG A 190 -1.22 -16.02 -29.04
C ARG A 190 -0.61 -14.74 -28.47
N VAL A 191 -1.33 -13.62 -28.61
CA VAL A 191 -0.92 -12.34 -28.02
C VAL A 191 -0.89 -12.43 -26.51
N LEU A 192 -1.92 -13.02 -25.89
CA LEU A 192 -1.97 -13.22 -24.44
C LEU A 192 -0.84 -14.12 -23.94
N MET A 193 -0.61 -15.26 -24.63
CA MET A 193 0.49 -16.16 -24.28
C MET A 193 1.85 -15.49 -24.36
N LYS A 194 2.09 -14.73 -25.43
CA LYS A 194 3.33 -13.95 -25.58
C LYS A 194 3.47 -12.96 -24.40
N ARG A 195 2.41 -12.24 -24.07
CA ARG A 195 2.42 -11.30 -22.96
C ARG A 195 2.73 -11.97 -21.62
N LEU A 196 2.18 -13.16 -21.35
CA LEU A 196 2.48 -13.93 -20.15
C LEU A 196 3.96 -14.36 -20.10
N VAL A 197 4.54 -14.77 -21.22
CA VAL A 197 5.98 -15.09 -21.30
C VAL A 197 6.85 -13.85 -21.07
N ASP A 198 6.48 -12.70 -21.64
CA ASP A 198 7.17 -11.42 -21.43
C ASP A 198 7.13 -11.03 -19.93
N LEU A 199 6.05 -11.39 -19.23
CA LEU A 199 5.87 -11.24 -17.78
C LEU A 199 6.56 -12.33 -16.94
N GLN A 200 7.43 -13.14 -17.55
CA GLN A 200 8.19 -14.24 -16.92
C GLN A 200 7.32 -15.40 -16.42
N TYR A 201 6.09 -15.56 -16.90
CA TYR A 201 5.31 -16.76 -16.64
C TYR A 201 5.83 -17.92 -17.48
N GLN A 202 5.83 -19.11 -16.90
CA GLN A 202 6.24 -20.35 -17.57
C GLN A 202 5.02 -21.15 -18.00
N ARG A 203 5.04 -21.64 -19.26
CA ARG A 203 4.02 -22.59 -19.69
C ARG A 203 4.27 -23.94 -19.05
N ASN A 204 3.29 -24.43 -18.33
CA ASN A 204 3.32 -25.77 -17.77
C ASN A 204 1.91 -26.41 -17.86
N ASP A 205 1.75 -27.34 -18.77
CA ASP A 205 0.46 -28.00 -19.00
C ASP A 205 0.23 -29.19 -18.03
N ALA A 206 1.27 -29.67 -17.34
CA ALA A 206 1.21 -30.78 -16.40
C ALA A 206 0.94 -30.33 -14.96
N SER A 207 1.62 -29.30 -14.50
CA SER A 207 1.53 -28.78 -13.13
C SER A 207 1.22 -27.30 -13.13
N PHE A 208 0.20 -26.89 -12.37
CA PHE A 208 -0.22 -25.50 -12.27
C PHE A 208 0.21 -24.92 -10.92
N TYR A 209 1.11 -23.95 -10.96
CA TYR A 209 1.63 -23.25 -9.78
C TYR A 209 1.75 -21.75 -10.05
N ARG A 210 2.04 -20.96 -9.02
CA ARG A 210 2.22 -19.50 -9.14
C ARG A 210 3.35 -19.18 -10.15
N GLY A 211 3.07 -18.30 -11.11
CA GLY A 211 3.99 -17.97 -12.19
C GLY A 211 3.96 -18.96 -13.37
N ALA A 212 3.04 -19.94 -13.35
CA ALA A 212 2.79 -20.80 -14.48
C ALA A 212 1.45 -20.49 -15.16
N PHE A 213 1.37 -20.77 -16.46
CA PHE A 213 0.09 -20.78 -17.19
C PHE A 213 -0.07 -22.07 -17.97
N ARG A 214 -1.31 -22.45 -18.18
CA ARG A 214 -1.67 -23.63 -18.94
C ARG A 214 -2.44 -23.22 -20.18
N VAL A 215 -2.17 -23.88 -21.30
CA VAL A 215 -2.91 -23.69 -22.54
C VAL A 215 -3.70 -24.96 -22.80
N ARG A 216 -4.87 -25.01 -22.21
CA ARG A 216 -5.89 -26.01 -22.53
C ARG A 216 -7.18 -25.23 -22.79
N GLY A 217 -7.72 -25.39 -23.95
CA GLY A 217 -9.00 -24.87 -24.30
C GLY A 217 -9.53 -25.69 -25.45
N ASP A 218 -10.75 -26.07 -25.34
CA ASP A 218 -11.51 -26.62 -26.43
C ASP A 218 -11.95 -25.51 -27.36
#